data_d58081840c22085ef71b229f58effa1a
#
_entry.id   d58081840c22085ef71b229f58effa1a
#
_cell.length_a   1.000
_cell.length_b   1.000
_cell.length_c   1.000
_cell.angle_alpha   90.00
_cell.angle_beta   90.00
_cell.angle_gamma   90.00
#
_symmetry.space_group_name_H-M   'P 1'
#
loop_
_entity.id
_entity.type
_entity.pdbx_description
1 polymer ?
#
loop_
_entity_poly.entity_id
_entity_poly.type
_entity_poly.pdbx_seq_one_letter_code
_entity_poly.pdbx_strand_id
1 'polypeptide(L)'
;MKKILVLLLAVLMVVMSLGTCAFAEDKPIEIAVIIKATDSDFWQQLLVGALNFNFEHDDVNVTTYGPTSEADTAEQAEILDSVVVSHPDGIVLAPTLYDNCTAGIEAAVNAGIPVVICDNMPSTDVFVTEYATDSYAAGAELAKLFLEELEKRGVEPKGTIGLISAMAGSDTLLKRENGFREYIAENAADITVLDPQYADNDIPTALTAAEDIYTANKDTLLGYYASNNCTGDGLAQFMTEHNLGDKLVAVVFDSDEAEINAIRDGFMLATAVQSPYNMGYLGCQTIYDLVKGNTKAEDYEKFIDTGATIVTTENVNDEEMIGVIDPFTLKKY
;
A
#
# COMPACT_ATOMS: atom_id res chain seq x y z
N MET A 1 -75.38 -9.42 -20.43
CA MET A 1 -74.77 -8.87 -19.19
C MET A 1 -73.70 -9.82 -18.60
N LYS A 2 -74.01 -11.11 -18.29
CA LYS A 2 -73.00 -12.06 -17.68
C LYS A 2 -71.77 -12.29 -18.55
N LYS A 3 -71.88 -12.39 -19.90
CA LYS A 3 -70.72 -12.61 -20.79
C LYS A 3 -69.79 -11.39 -20.92
N ILE A 4 -70.36 -10.17 -20.81
CA ILE A 4 -69.57 -8.90 -20.85
C ILE A 4 -68.81 -8.73 -19.53
N LEU A 5 -69.39 -9.14 -18.40
CA LEU A 5 -68.73 -9.08 -17.10
C LEU A 5 -67.55 -10.05 -16.99
N VAL A 6 -67.68 -11.25 -17.58
CA VAL A 6 -66.57 -12.23 -17.63
C VAL A 6 -65.43 -11.76 -18.53
N LEU A 7 -65.75 -11.09 -19.65
CA LEU A 7 -64.70 -10.53 -20.54
C LEU A 7 -63.98 -9.36 -19.88
N LEU A 8 -64.70 -8.50 -19.12
CA LEU A 8 -64.09 -7.40 -18.36
C LEU A 8 -63.19 -7.91 -17.21
N LEU A 9 -63.60 -8.99 -16.52
CA LEU A 9 -62.78 -9.61 -15.49
C LEU A 9 -61.50 -10.30 -16.07
N ALA A 10 -61.61 -10.94 -17.25
CA ALA A 10 -60.48 -11.54 -17.91
C ALA A 10 -59.44 -10.49 -18.41
N VAL A 11 -59.92 -9.36 -18.93
CA VAL A 11 -59.06 -8.24 -19.34
C VAL A 11 -58.41 -7.58 -18.13
N LEU A 12 -59.13 -7.46 -16.98
CA LEU A 12 -58.55 -6.94 -15.75
C LEU A 12 -57.47 -7.84 -15.15
N MET A 13 -57.62 -9.17 -15.25
CA MET A 13 -56.57 -10.11 -14.82
C MET A 13 -55.33 -10.10 -15.73
N VAL A 14 -55.48 -9.89 -17.03
CA VAL A 14 -54.37 -9.77 -17.96
C VAL A 14 -53.62 -8.44 -17.76
N VAL A 15 -54.33 -7.35 -17.44
CA VAL A 15 -53.71 -6.04 -17.11
C VAL A 15 -52.97 -6.09 -15.76
N MET A 16 -53.48 -6.85 -14.77
CA MET A 16 -52.77 -7.05 -13.50
C MET A 16 -51.56 -7.98 -13.61
N SER A 17 -51.50 -8.88 -14.60
CA SER A 17 -50.34 -9.73 -14.82
C SER A 17 -49.18 -9.06 -15.62
N LEU A 18 -49.48 -7.90 -16.24
CA LEU A 18 -48.50 -7.09 -16.98
C LEU A 18 -47.88 -5.95 -16.13
N GLY A 19 -48.30 -5.79 -14.89
CA GLY A 19 -48.01 -4.65 -14.04
C GLY A 19 -46.95 -4.85 -12.95
N THR A 20 -46.28 -6.00 -12.87
CA THR A 20 -45.17 -6.19 -11.91
C THR A 20 -43.93 -6.78 -12.59
N CYS A 21 -43.39 -6.11 -13.62
CA CYS A 21 -41.98 -5.99 -13.69
C CYS A 21 -41.58 -5.03 -12.57
N ALA A 22 -41.53 -5.51 -11.34
CA ALA A 22 -40.71 -4.86 -10.35
C ALA A 22 -39.29 -4.87 -11.01
N PHE A 23 -38.81 -3.71 -11.39
CA PHE A 23 -37.37 -3.52 -11.53
C PHE A 23 -36.88 -3.89 -10.14
N ALA A 24 -36.32 -5.10 -10.00
CA ALA A 24 -35.41 -5.34 -8.90
C ALA A 24 -34.35 -4.27 -9.10
N GLU A 25 -34.30 -3.27 -8.24
CA GLU A 25 -33.11 -2.44 -8.12
C GLU A 25 -31.99 -3.45 -7.92
N ASP A 26 -31.07 -3.55 -8.89
CA ASP A 26 -29.92 -4.42 -8.75
C ASP A 26 -29.22 -3.95 -7.48
N LYS A 27 -29.11 -4.85 -6.50
CA LYS A 27 -28.42 -4.56 -5.25
C LYS A 27 -27.00 -4.12 -5.59
N PRO A 28 -26.47 -3.05 -5.00
CA PRO A 28 -25.11 -2.62 -5.26
C PRO A 28 -24.12 -3.74 -4.95
N ILE A 29 -23.02 -3.77 -5.67
CA ILE A 29 -21.90 -4.67 -5.43
C ILE A 29 -21.20 -4.22 -4.14
N GLU A 30 -21.18 -5.07 -3.13
CA GLU A 30 -20.58 -4.81 -1.82
C GLU A 30 -19.11 -5.20 -1.83
N ILE A 31 -18.21 -4.23 -1.78
CA ILE A 31 -16.76 -4.44 -1.71
C ILE A 31 -16.24 -4.04 -0.34
N ALA A 32 -15.58 -4.96 0.36
CA ALA A 32 -14.89 -4.68 1.61
C ALA A 32 -13.41 -4.38 1.34
N VAL A 33 -12.92 -3.24 1.82
CA VAL A 33 -11.50 -2.86 1.73
C VAL A 33 -10.90 -2.87 3.12
N ILE A 34 -9.91 -3.74 3.35
CA ILE A 34 -9.26 -3.92 4.66
C ILE A 34 -7.82 -3.47 4.56
N ILE A 35 -7.47 -2.39 5.28
CA ILE A 35 -6.13 -1.80 5.34
C ILE A 35 -5.36 -2.27 6.59
N LYS A 36 -4.04 -1.97 6.65
CA LYS A 36 -3.20 -2.37 7.78
C LYS A 36 -3.36 -1.46 9.00
N ALA A 37 -3.63 -0.17 8.79
CA ALA A 37 -3.82 0.80 9.87
C ALA A 37 -4.65 1.99 9.43
N THR A 38 -5.38 2.61 10.38
CA THR A 38 -6.18 3.81 10.12
C THR A 38 -5.45 5.10 10.46
N ASP A 39 -4.32 5.05 11.15
CA ASP A 39 -3.50 6.19 11.59
C ASP A 39 -2.35 6.56 10.63
N SER A 40 -2.19 5.84 9.51
CA SER A 40 -1.14 6.07 8.53
C SER A 40 -1.68 6.68 7.24
N ASP A 41 -1.03 7.74 6.75
CA ASP A 41 -1.40 8.44 5.50
C ASP A 41 -1.30 7.52 4.28
N PHE A 42 -0.33 6.60 4.22
CA PHE A 42 -0.21 5.63 3.15
C PHE A 42 -1.51 4.82 2.95
N TRP A 43 -2.09 4.32 4.05
CA TRP A 43 -3.34 3.56 3.98
C TRP A 43 -4.54 4.44 3.67
N GLN A 44 -4.55 5.69 4.14
CA GLN A 44 -5.59 6.65 3.76
C GLN A 44 -5.52 6.99 2.26
N GLN A 45 -4.33 7.07 1.66
CA GLN A 45 -4.16 7.25 0.21
C GLN A 45 -4.69 6.05 -0.59
N LEU A 46 -4.51 4.80 -0.11
CA LEU A 46 -5.14 3.62 -0.71
C LEU A 46 -6.66 3.73 -0.68
N LEU A 47 -7.22 4.18 0.46
CA LEU A 47 -8.66 4.40 0.57
C LEU A 47 -9.17 5.50 -0.37
N VAL A 48 -8.38 6.54 -0.67
CA VAL A 48 -8.77 7.54 -1.70
C VAL A 48 -9.00 6.85 -3.04
N GLY A 49 -8.15 5.92 -3.45
CA GLY A 49 -8.32 5.14 -4.69
C GLY A 49 -9.60 4.32 -4.66
N ALA A 50 -9.81 3.54 -3.61
CA ALA A 50 -11.00 2.70 -3.45
C ALA A 50 -12.32 3.51 -3.41
N LEU A 51 -12.32 4.63 -2.69
CA LEU A 51 -13.50 5.49 -2.57
C LEU A 51 -13.74 6.35 -3.82
N ASN A 52 -12.71 6.69 -4.59
CA ASN A 52 -12.91 7.28 -5.93
C ASN A 52 -13.58 6.28 -6.87
N PHE A 53 -13.17 4.99 -6.82
CA PHE A 53 -13.86 3.95 -7.58
C PHE A 53 -15.34 3.87 -7.20
N ASN A 54 -15.66 3.86 -5.89
CA ASN A 54 -17.03 3.90 -5.39
C ASN A 54 -17.82 5.12 -5.90
N PHE A 55 -17.19 6.30 -5.89
CA PHE A 55 -17.83 7.54 -6.36
C PHE A 55 -18.14 7.52 -7.88
N GLU A 56 -17.34 6.82 -8.66
CA GLU A 56 -17.49 6.71 -10.12
C GLU A 56 -18.52 5.65 -10.56
N HIS A 57 -18.95 4.76 -9.64
CA HIS A 57 -19.84 3.64 -9.94
C HIS A 57 -21.04 3.62 -9.02
N ASP A 58 -22.21 4.09 -9.51
CA ASP A 58 -23.46 4.17 -8.74
C ASP A 58 -23.99 2.79 -8.26
N ASP A 59 -23.51 1.70 -8.86
CA ASP A 59 -23.88 0.32 -8.56
C ASP A 59 -22.88 -0.41 -7.65
N VAL A 60 -21.99 0.32 -6.99
CA VAL A 60 -20.98 -0.20 -6.05
C VAL A 60 -21.15 0.45 -4.68
N ASN A 61 -20.89 -0.32 -3.63
CA ASN A 61 -20.77 0.16 -2.26
C ASN A 61 -19.46 -0.35 -1.64
N VAL A 62 -18.52 0.55 -1.42
CA VAL A 62 -17.22 0.24 -0.77
C VAL A 62 -17.33 0.54 0.72
N THR A 63 -17.09 -0.47 1.55
CA THR A 63 -16.96 -0.32 3.00
C THR A 63 -15.51 -0.57 3.41
N THR A 64 -14.96 0.34 4.21
CA THR A 64 -13.55 0.33 4.62
C THR A 64 -13.36 -0.14 6.05
N TYR A 65 -12.32 -0.91 6.30
CA TYR A 65 -11.99 -1.50 7.60
C TYR A 65 -10.47 -1.43 7.84
N GLY A 66 -10.07 -1.45 9.10
CA GLY A 66 -8.67 -1.57 9.50
C GLY A 66 -8.53 -1.37 11.00
N PRO A 67 -7.49 -1.95 11.63
CA PRO A 67 -7.12 -1.65 13.00
C PRO A 67 -6.59 -0.21 13.12
N THR A 68 -6.37 0.27 14.32
CA THR A 68 -5.80 1.61 14.54
C THR A 68 -4.33 1.66 14.12
N SER A 69 -3.55 0.62 14.43
CA SER A 69 -2.10 0.55 14.20
C SER A 69 -1.72 -0.74 13.47
N GLU A 70 -0.64 -0.70 12.68
CA GLU A 70 -0.08 -1.91 12.04
C GLU A 70 0.45 -2.94 13.06
N ALA A 71 0.75 -2.53 14.29
CA ALA A 71 1.12 -3.45 15.36
C ALA A 71 -0.04 -4.38 15.78
N ASP A 72 -1.30 -4.00 15.51
CA ASP A 72 -2.51 -4.73 15.90
C ASP A 72 -2.88 -5.84 14.90
N THR A 73 -1.91 -6.69 14.55
CA THR A 73 -2.06 -7.76 13.53
C THR A 73 -3.16 -8.77 13.84
N ALA A 74 -3.41 -9.06 15.13
CA ALA A 74 -4.48 -9.93 15.57
C ALA A 74 -5.86 -9.30 15.32
N GLU A 75 -6.02 -8.00 15.58
CA GLU A 75 -7.26 -7.26 15.29
C GLU A 75 -7.56 -7.25 13.79
N GLN A 76 -6.54 -7.10 12.94
CA GLN A 76 -6.74 -7.20 11.49
C GLN A 76 -7.30 -8.55 11.06
N ALA A 77 -6.81 -9.65 11.63
CA ALA A 77 -7.33 -10.99 11.35
C ALA A 77 -8.79 -11.14 11.82
N GLU A 78 -9.15 -10.63 13.00
CA GLU A 78 -10.53 -10.64 13.52
C GLU A 78 -11.47 -9.79 12.65
N ILE A 79 -11.00 -8.66 12.12
CA ILE A 79 -11.74 -7.82 11.16
C ILE A 79 -12.03 -8.63 9.90
N LEU A 80 -11.01 -9.30 9.33
CA LEU A 80 -11.18 -10.12 8.13
C LEU A 80 -12.20 -11.23 8.37
N ASP A 81 -12.12 -11.96 9.49
CA ASP A 81 -13.09 -13.01 9.84
C ASP A 81 -14.53 -12.46 9.92
N SER A 82 -14.70 -11.28 10.51
CA SER A 82 -15.99 -10.61 10.61
C SER A 82 -16.54 -10.19 9.25
N VAL A 83 -15.67 -9.70 8.37
CA VAL A 83 -16.01 -9.34 6.99
C VAL A 83 -16.42 -10.56 6.18
N VAL A 84 -15.71 -11.69 6.31
CA VAL A 84 -16.07 -12.95 5.65
C VAL A 84 -17.46 -13.41 6.06
N VAL A 85 -17.82 -13.31 7.35
CA VAL A 85 -19.17 -13.64 7.86
C VAL A 85 -20.25 -12.71 7.27
N SER A 86 -19.94 -11.45 6.99
CA SER A 86 -20.89 -10.51 6.35
C SER A 86 -21.16 -10.83 4.87
N HIS A 87 -20.32 -11.66 4.26
CA HIS A 87 -20.44 -12.15 2.89
C HIS A 87 -20.53 -11.06 1.82
N PRO A 88 -19.52 -10.15 1.71
CA PRO A 88 -19.46 -9.18 0.63
C PRO A 88 -19.28 -9.87 -0.73
N ASP A 89 -19.50 -9.14 -1.82
CA ASP A 89 -19.27 -9.65 -3.18
C ASP A 89 -17.76 -9.77 -3.52
N GLY A 90 -16.89 -9.09 -2.74
CA GLY A 90 -15.44 -9.24 -2.84
C GLY A 90 -14.69 -8.50 -1.74
N ILE A 91 -13.44 -8.88 -1.54
CA ILE A 91 -12.55 -8.30 -0.53
C ILE A 91 -11.27 -7.81 -1.21
N VAL A 92 -10.89 -6.55 -0.91
CA VAL A 92 -9.56 -5.98 -1.18
C VAL A 92 -8.84 -5.92 0.15
N LEU A 93 -7.73 -6.62 0.29
CA LEU A 93 -7.02 -6.80 1.56
C LEU A 93 -5.54 -6.44 1.44
N ALA A 94 -5.05 -5.61 2.33
CA ALA A 94 -3.63 -5.41 2.56
C ALA A 94 -3.20 -6.14 3.85
N PRO A 95 -2.69 -7.40 3.80
CA PRO A 95 -2.31 -8.12 5.00
C PRO A 95 -1.03 -7.53 5.62
N THR A 96 -0.99 -7.37 6.95
CA THR A 96 0.15 -6.74 7.63
C THR A 96 1.38 -7.64 7.63
N LEU A 97 1.21 -8.94 7.91
CA LEU A 97 2.30 -9.91 7.91
C LEU A 97 2.03 -11.01 6.89
N TYR A 98 3.08 -11.78 6.56
CA TYR A 98 3.02 -12.89 5.62
C TYR A 98 1.96 -13.94 5.97
N ASP A 99 1.69 -14.22 7.24
CA ASP A 99 0.81 -15.31 7.68
C ASP A 99 -0.41 -14.90 8.53
N ASN A 100 -0.51 -13.63 8.98
CA ASN A 100 -1.57 -13.22 9.93
C ASN A 100 -3.00 -13.34 9.37
N CYS A 101 -3.20 -13.18 8.06
CA CYS A 101 -4.51 -13.23 7.40
C CYS A 101 -4.76 -14.51 6.60
N THR A 102 -3.82 -15.46 6.55
CA THR A 102 -3.89 -16.64 5.68
C THR A 102 -5.19 -17.43 5.83
N ALA A 103 -5.55 -17.77 7.07
CA ALA A 103 -6.77 -18.55 7.33
C ALA A 103 -8.05 -17.82 6.91
N GLY A 104 -8.13 -16.51 7.14
CA GLY A 104 -9.27 -15.69 6.72
C GLY A 104 -9.39 -15.56 5.20
N ILE A 105 -8.25 -15.41 4.49
CA ILE A 105 -8.22 -15.42 3.01
C ILE A 105 -8.75 -16.75 2.46
N GLU A 106 -8.26 -17.88 2.98
CA GLU A 106 -8.71 -19.20 2.56
C GLU A 106 -10.20 -19.43 2.87
N ALA A 107 -10.67 -18.95 4.02
CA ALA A 107 -12.08 -19.00 4.39
C ALA A 107 -12.97 -18.16 3.45
N ALA A 108 -12.54 -16.95 3.07
CA ALA A 108 -13.25 -16.10 2.12
C ALA A 108 -13.38 -16.78 0.75
N VAL A 109 -12.28 -17.30 0.20
CA VAL A 109 -12.27 -17.97 -1.10
C VAL A 109 -13.11 -19.25 -1.07
N ASN A 110 -13.04 -20.05 0.01
CA ASN A 110 -13.88 -21.24 0.19
C ASN A 110 -15.38 -20.90 0.30
N ALA A 111 -15.72 -19.69 0.76
CA ALA A 111 -17.09 -19.17 0.77
C ALA A 111 -17.52 -18.59 -0.60
N GLY A 112 -16.65 -18.60 -1.60
CA GLY A 112 -16.90 -18.05 -2.94
C GLY A 112 -16.70 -16.54 -3.06
N ILE A 113 -16.06 -15.91 -2.08
CA ILE A 113 -15.75 -14.48 -2.07
C ILE A 113 -14.36 -14.28 -2.71
N PRO A 114 -14.25 -13.60 -3.86
CA PRO A 114 -12.95 -13.28 -4.45
C PRO A 114 -12.16 -12.31 -3.55
N VAL A 115 -10.86 -12.57 -3.41
CA VAL A 115 -9.93 -11.76 -2.63
C VAL A 115 -8.85 -11.20 -3.55
N VAL A 116 -8.68 -9.88 -3.54
CA VAL A 116 -7.56 -9.16 -4.16
C VAL A 116 -6.64 -8.68 -3.07
N ILE A 117 -5.35 -8.90 -3.25
CA ILE A 117 -4.31 -8.51 -2.28
C ILE A 117 -3.69 -7.18 -2.70
N CYS A 118 -3.35 -6.35 -1.73
CA CYS A 118 -2.58 -5.12 -1.90
C CYS A 118 -1.33 -5.14 -1.04
N ASP A 119 -0.23 -4.62 -1.57
CA ASP A 119 1.02 -4.28 -0.91
C ASP A 119 1.85 -5.46 -0.37
N ASN A 120 1.28 -6.39 0.37
CA ASN A 120 2.06 -7.45 1.06
C ASN A 120 1.53 -8.85 0.74
N MET A 121 2.39 -9.71 0.20
CA MET A 121 2.09 -11.09 -0.16
C MET A 121 1.74 -11.91 1.09
N PRO A 122 0.58 -12.62 1.10
CA PRO A 122 0.27 -13.60 2.14
C PRO A 122 0.91 -14.96 1.89
N SER A 123 0.93 -15.84 2.90
CA SER A 123 1.48 -17.19 2.81
C SER A 123 0.60 -18.20 2.03
N THR A 124 -0.42 -17.73 1.35
CA THR A 124 -1.33 -18.53 0.49
C THR A 124 -1.41 -17.92 -0.90
N ASP A 125 -1.74 -18.71 -1.91
CA ASP A 125 -1.86 -18.30 -3.31
C ASP A 125 -3.30 -18.36 -3.86
N VAL A 126 -4.29 -18.58 -2.98
CA VAL A 126 -5.69 -18.75 -3.42
C VAL A 126 -6.40 -17.47 -3.83
N PHE A 127 -5.81 -16.29 -3.60
CA PHE A 127 -6.34 -14.99 -4.01
C PHE A 127 -6.31 -14.81 -5.55
N VAL A 128 -6.99 -13.78 -6.06
CA VAL A 128 -7.06 -13.48 -7.50
C VAL A 128 -5.73 -12.92 -8.01
N THR A 129 -5.33 -11.76 -7.50
CA THR A 129 -4.09 -11.03 -7.86
C THR A 129 -3.61 -10.20 -6.69
N GLU A 130 -2.34 -9.81 -6.72
CA GLU A 130 -1.73 -8.82 -5.83
C GLU A 130 -1.37 -7.57 -6.62
N TYR A 131 -1.82 -6.41 -6.15
CA TYR A 131 -1.38 -5.09 -6.59
C TYR A 131 -0.38 -4.55 -5.59
N ALA A 132 0.89 -4.47 -5.96
CA ALA A 132 1.95 -3.99 -5.07
C ALA A 132 3.09 -3.37 -5.88
N THR A 133 4.01 -2.72 -5.21
CA THR A 133 5.26 -2.25 -5.80
C THR A 133 6.25 -3.40 -5.93
N ASP A 134 7.03 -3.46 -7.01
CA ASP A 134 8.25 -4.28 -7.03
C ASP A 134 9.26 -3.72 -6.00
N SER A 135 9.05 -4.13 -4.77
CA SER A 135 9.79 -3.66 -3.60
C SER A 135 11.27 -3.98 -3.66
N TYR A 136 11.66 -5.10 -4.30
CA TYR A 136 13.06 -5.45 -4.49
C TYR A 136 13.74 -4.49 -5.47
N ALA A 137 13.12 -4.27 -6.63
CA ALA A 137 13.65 -3.33 -7.63
C ALA A 137 13.73 -1.89 -7.09
N ALA A 138 12.71 -1.44 -6.34
CA ALA A 138 12.70 -0.11 -5.74
C ALA A 138 13.81 0.06 -4.68
N GLY A 139 14.04 -0.96 -3.84
CA GLY A 139 15.17 -0.97 -2.88
C GLY A 139 16.52 -0.91 -3.58
N ALA A 140 16.70 -1.67 -4.67
CA ALA A 140 17.94 -1.65 -5.46
C ALA A 140 18.17 -0.29 -6.14
N GLU A 141 17.12 0.38 -6.65
CA GLU A 141 17.24 1.71 -7.25
C GLU A 141 17.64 2.78 -6.21
N LEU A 142 17.09 2.72 -4.99
CA LEU A 142 17.53 3.60 -3.90
C LEU A 142 18.99 3.35 -3.51
N ALA A 143 19.46 2.11 -3.52
CA ALA A 143 20.86 1.78 -3.27
C ALA A 143 21.79 2.34 -4.35
N LYS A 144 21.36 2.28 -5.60
CA LYS A 144 22.09 2.86 -6.74
C LYS A 144 22.22 4.38 -6.57
N LEU A 145 21.13 5.09 -6.29
CA LEU A 145 21.15 6.53 -6.04
C LEU A 145 22.02 6.90 -4.85
N PHE A 146 22.03 6.07 -3.81
CA PHE A 146 22.89 6.25 -2.65
C PHE A 146 24.38 6.24 -3.06
N LEU A 147 24.81 5.25 -3.87
CA LEU A 147 26.17 5.16 -4.35
C LEU A 147 26.55 6.29 -5.31
N GLU A 148 25.65 6.66 -6.22
CA GLU A 148 25.83 7.79 -7.14
C GLU A 148 26.04 9.11 -6.37
N GLU A 149 25.31 9.31 -5.27
CA GLU A 149 25.48 10.50 -4.44
C GLU A 149 26.80 10.49 -3.66
N LEU A 150 27.28 9.34 -3.17
CA LEU A 150 28.61 9.22 -2.58
C LEU A 150 29.69 9.61 -3.60
N GLU A 151 29.60 9.12 -4.83
CA GLU A 151 30.52 9.46 -5.91
C GLU A 151 30.49 10.97 -6.22
N LYS A 152 29.31 11.55 -6.35
CA LYS A 152 29.09 12.98 -6.60
C LYS A 152 29.69 13.85 -5.49
N ARG A 153 29.61 13.41 -4.22
CA ARG A 153 30.21 14.08 -3.06
C ARG A 153 31.72 13.82 -2.92
N GLY A 154 32.31 12.92 -3.72
CA GLY A 154 33.70 12.50 -3.61
C GLY A 154 34.01 11.71 -2.33
N VAL A 155 33.01 11.04 -1.77
CA VAL A 155 33.14 10.19 -0.58
C VAL A 155 33.54 8.77 -1.02
N GLU A 156 34.61 8.24 -0.40
CA GLU A 156 35.05 6.86 -0.66
C GLU A 156 33.92 5.89 -0.25
N PRO A 157 33.54 4.91 -1.10
CA PRO A 157 32.48 3.95 -0.78
C PRO A 157 32.99 2.87 0.20
N LYS A 158 33.31 3.29 1.41
CA LYS A 158 33.84 2.43 2.47
C LYS A 158 33.32 2.88 3.83
N GLY A 159 32.61 1.99 4.53
CA GLY A 159 32.04 2.32 5.82
C GLY A 159 30.78 1.54 6.10
N THR A 160 29.82 2.20 6.77
CA THR A 160 28.57 1.58 7.18
C THR A 160 27.36 2.38 6.69
N ILE A 161 26.27 1.69 6.40
CA ILE A 161 24.94 2.28 6.17
C ILE A 161 24.01 1.79 7.26
N GLY A 162 23.36 2.71 7.97
CA GLY A 162 22.31 2.40 8.94
C GLY A 162 21.04 1.93 8.22
N LEU A 163 20.39 0.89 8.75
CA LEU A 163 19.11 0.41 8.24
C LEU A 163 18.07 0.46 9.36
N ILE A 164 16.98 1.20 9.11
CA ILE A 164 15.83 1.29 10.00
C ILE A 164 14.65 0.65 9.29
N SER A 165 14.02 -0.34 9.93
CA SER A 165 12.87 -1.05 9.37
C SER A 165 11.69 -1.02 10.33
N ALA A 166 10.46 -1.13 9.81
CA ALA A 166 9.28 -1.06 10.65
C ALA A 166 9.12 -2.31 11.50
N MET A 167 9.03 -3.49 10.88
CA MET A 167 8.79 -4.73 11.61
C MET A 167 9.32 -5.95 10.85
N ALA A 168 9.69 -6.99 11.60
CA ALA A 168 10.02 -8.29 11.03
C ALA A 168 8.76 -9.04 10.55
N GLY A 169 8.88 -9.84 9.49
CA GLY A 169 7.79 -10.71 9.01
C GLY A 169 6.90 -10.08 7.92
N SER A 170 7.17 -8.84 7.51
CA SER A 170 6.59 -8.26 6.30
C SER A 170 7.40 -8.65 5.08
N ASP A 171 6.77 -9.29 4.09
CA ASP A 171 7.40 -9.67 2.82
C ASP A 171 7.88 -8.44 2.04
N THR A 172 7.06 -7.40 2.01
CA THR A 172 7.36 -6.12 1.35
C THR A 172 8.63 -5.48 1.91
N LEU A 173 8.75 -5.35 3.24
CA LEU A 173 9.92 -4.75 3.87
C LEU A 173 11.18 -5.60 3.64
N LEU A 174 11.06 -6.92 3.75
CA LEU A 174 12.17 -7.82 3.47
C LEU A 174 12.68 -7.71 2.04
N LYS A 175 11.79 -7.59 1.06
CA LYS A 175 12.16 -7.37 -0.36
C LYS A 175 12.88 -6.04 -0.56
N ARG A 176 12.40 -4.94 0.04
CA ARG A 176 13.07 -3.63 0.00
C ARG A 176 14.48 -3.70 0.56
N GLU A 177 14.61 -4.31 1.75
CA GLU A 177 15.90 -4.49 2.42
C GLU A 177 16.87 -5.34 1.60
N ASN A 178 16.40 -6.45 1.03
CA ASN A 178 17.22 -7.33 0.21
C ASN A 178 17.69 -6.63 -1.07
N GLY A 179 16.80 -5.95 -1.78
CA GLY A 179 17.15 -5.20 -2.97
C GLY A 179 18.25 -4.17 -2.70
N PHE A 180 18.10 -3.40 -1.61
CA PHE A 180 19.11 -2.43 -1.19
C PHE A 180 20.43 -3.09 -0.82
N ARG A 181 20.42 -4.11 0.04
CA ARG A 181 21.62 -4.80 0.53
C ARG A 181 22.40 -5.52 -0.57
N GLU A 182 21.70 -6.23 -1.44
CA GLU A 182 22.32 -7.00 -2.51
C GLU A 182 22.97 -6.05 -3.53
N TYR A 183 22.29 -4.94 -3.90
CA TYR A 183 22.89 -3.95 -4.78
C TYR A 183 24.16 -3.32 -4.18
N ILE A 184 24.14 -2.94 -2.89
CA ILE A 184 25.33 -2.42 -2.20
C ILE A 184 26.46 -3.47 -2.18
N ALA A 185 26.14 -4.71 -1.84
CA ALA A 185 27.15 -5.78 -1.75
C ALA A 185 27.82 -6.08 -3.11
N GLU A 186 27.07 -6.00 -4.21
CA GLU A 186 27.56 -6.23 -5.56
C GLU A 186 28.39 -5.06 -6.11
N ASN A 187 28.08 -3.82 -5.75
CA ASN A 187 28.67 -2.63 -6.36
C ASN A 187 29.64 -1.87 -5.45
N ALA A 188 29.62 -2.12 -4.13
CA ALA A 188 30.46 -1.45 -3.13
C ALA A 188 30.81 -2.38 -1.95
N ALA A 189 31.61 -3.42 -2.21
CA ALA A 189 31.92 -4.49 -1.25
C ALA A 189 32.60 -4.01 0.07
N ASP A 190 33.18 -2.79 0.10
CA ASP A 190 33.76 -2.20 1.29
C ASP A 190 32.71 -1.44 2.17
N ILE A 191 31.45 -1.43 1.75
CA ILE A 191 30.33 -0.91 2.54
C ILE A 191 29.61 -2.06 3.26
N THR A 192 29.34 -1.89 4.54
CA THR A 192 28.51 -2.80 5.34
C THR A 192 27.14 -2.14 5.62
N VAL A 193 26.06 -2.71 5.09
CA VAL A 193 24.70 -2.35 5.52
C VAL A 193 24.43 -3.05 6.86
N LEU A 194 24.22 -2.27 7.91
CA LEU A 194 23.99 -2.79 9.27
C LEU A 194 22.71 -3.64 9.33
N ASP A 195 22.62 -4.51 10.33
CA ASP A 195 21.38 -5.23 10.61
C ASP A 195 20.24 -4.24 10.91
N PRO A 196 18.98 -4.55 10.51
CA PRO A 196 17.87 -3.63 10.66
C PRO A 196 17.59 -3.34 12.14
N GLN A 197 17.43 -2.07 12.48
CA GLN A 197 16.83 -1.66 13.74
C GLN A 197 15.32 -1.56 13.51
N TYR A 198 14.55 -2.43 14.19
CA TYR A 198 13.09 -2.46 14.05
C TYR A 198 12.44 -1.42 14.96
N ALA A 199 11.57 -0.61 14.39
CA ALA A 199 10.91 0.51 15.07
C ALA A 199 9.43 0.25 15.40
N ASP A 200 8.92 -0.97 15.17
CA ASP A 200 7.53 -1.36 15.40
C ASP A 200 6.50 -0.39 14.77
N ASN A 201 6.88 0.19 13.62
CA ASN A 201 6.12 1.20 12.89
C ASN A 201 5.76 2.44 13.73
N ASP A 202 6.66 2.85 14.64
CA ASP A 202 6.50 3.99 15.54
C ASP A 202 7.59 5.04 15.29
N ILE A 203 7.17 6.28 14.98
CA ILE A 203 8.08 7.37 14.60
C ILE A 203 9.10 7.71 15.70
N PRO A 204 8.72 7.88 16.99
CA PRO A 204 9.68 8.11 18.07
C PRO A 204 10.72 7.00 18.23
N THR A 205 10.32 5.75 18.01
CA THR A 205 11.23 4.59 18.05
C THR A 205 12.21 4.62 16.88
N ALA A 206 11.75 5.00 15.68
CA ALA A 206 12.58 5.16 14.49
C ALA A 206 13.60 6.30 14.66
N LEU A 207 13.20 7.44 15.25
CA LEU A 207 14.11 8.53 15.62
C LEU A 207 15.21 8.04 16.57
N THR A 208 14.82 7.30 17.63
CA THR A 208 15.77 6.72 18.58
C THR A 208 16.74 5.75 17.90
N ALA A 209 16.26 4.91 16.99
CA ALA A 209 17.09 3.99 16.21
C ALA A 209 18.12 4.75 15.35
N ALA A 210 17.73 5.87 14.72
CA ALA A 210 18.66 6.71 13.97
C ALA A 210 19.74 7.31 14.85
N GLU A 211 19.40 7.81 16.06
CA GLU A 211 20.34 8.36 17.05
C GLU A 211 21.34 7.28 17.56
N ASP A 212 20.84 6.09 17.86
CA ASP A 212 21.66 4.95 18.32
C ASP A 212 22.65 4.49 17.26
N ILE A 213 22.19 4.32 16.01
CA ILE A 213 23.05 3.99 14.86
C ILE A 213 24.14 5.06 14.69
N TYR A 214 23.76 6.34 14.71
CA TYR A 214 24.70 7.45 14.58
C TYR A 214 25.76 7.43 15.67
N THR A 215 25.34 7.29 16.92
CA THR A 215 26.23 7.30 18.08
C THR A 215 27.24 6.15 18.04
N ALA A 216 26.77 4.97 17.61
CA ALA A 216 27.60 3.76 17.55
C ALA A 216 28.56 3.76 16.35
N ASN A 217 28.23 4.43 15.24
CA ASN A 217 28.94 4.29 13.97
C ASN A 217 29.43 5.63 13.36
N LYS A 218 29.37 6.73 14.08
CA LYS A 218 29.60 8.09 13.54
C LYS A 218 30.89 8.27 12.75
N ASP A 219 31.95 7.50 13.02
CA ASP A 219 33.25 7.63 12.36
C ASP A 219 33.30 6.86 11.03
N THR A 220 32.33 5.96 10.77
CA THR A 220 32.26 5.11 9.56
C THR A 220 30.94 5.24 8.82
N LEU A 221 29.94 5.94 9.40
CA LEU A 221 28.59 6.03 8.87
C LEU A 221 28.57 6.90 7.61
N LEU A 222 28.14 6.33 6.50
CA LEU A 222 27.98 7.01 5.20
C LEU A 222 26.56 7.58 5.06
N GLY A 223 25.58 6.98 5.74
CA GLY A 223 24.20 7.40 5.67
C GLY A 223 23.22 6.34 6.14
N TYR A 224 21.97 6.49 5.72
CA TYR A 224 20.85 5.68 6.16
C TYR A 224 19.96 5.21 5.02
N TYR A 225 19.33 4.07 5.26
CA TYR A 225 18.18 3.60 4.54
C TYR A 225 17.03 3.30 5.51
N ALA A 226 15.87 3.92 5.33
CA ALA A 226 14.65 3.62 6.07
C ALA A 226 13.59 3.00 5.14
N SER A 227 12.95 1.91 5.57
CA SER A 227 12.25 0.99 4.67
C SER A 227 10.77 1.30 4.44
N ASN A 228 10.18 2.27 5.17
CA ASN A 228 8.79 2.72 4.99
C ASN A 228 8.58 4.13 5.56
N ASN A 229 7.37 4.68 5.41
CA ASN A 229 6.99 6.03 5.84
C ASN A 229 7.29 6.32 7.33
N CYS A 230 6.81 5.52 8.27
CA CYS A 230 7.05 5.79 9.69
C CYS A 230 8.53 5.79 10.07
N THR A 231 9.32 4.89 9.48
CA THR A 231 10.78 4.87 9.71
C THR A 231 11.48 6.02 8.99
N GLY A 232 10.96 6.42 7.83
CA GLY A 232 11.41 7.59 7.09
C GLY A 232 11.13 8.90 7.81
N ASP A 233 9.97 9.06 8.42
CA ASP A 233 9.60 10.23 9.23
C ASP A 233 10.53 10.40 10.43
N GLY A 234 10.79 9.32 11.18
CA GLY A 234 11.74 9.35 12.29
C GLY A 234 13.16 9.70 11.84
N LEU A 235 13.59 9.15 10.69
CA LEU A 235 14.89 9.50 10.09
C LEU A 235 14.91 10.95 9.58
N ALA A 236 13.84 11.44 8.96
CA ALA A 236 13.73 12.82 8.48
C ALA A 236 13.86 13.82 9.64
N GLN A 237 13.19 13.53 10.76
CA GLN A 237 13.33 14.33 11.97
C GLN A 237 14.79 14.34 12.46
N PHE A 238 15.43 13.18 12.59
CA PHE A 238 16.82 13.04 13.00
C PHE A 238 17.77 13.83 12.09
N MET A 239 17.66 13.64 10.77
CA MET A 239 18.54 14.31 9.79
C MET A 239 18.41 15.83 9.84
N THR A 240 17.18 16.33 10.03
CA THR A 240 16.85 17.77 10.08
C THR A 240 17.36 18.39 11.39
N GLU A 241 17.03 17.81 12.54
CA GLU A 241 17.41 18.34 13.86
C GLU A 241 18.93 18.41 14.06
N HIS A 242 19.66 17.44 13.50
CA HIS A 242 21.12 17.40 13.58
C HIS A 242 21.85 18.05 12.41
N ASN A 243 21.11 18.59 11.41
CA ASN A 243 21.65 19.24 10.21
C ASN A 243 22.70 18.35 9.50
N LEU A 244 22.30 17.14 9.10
CA LEU A 244 23.21 16.11 8.59
C LEU A 244 23.17 15.92 7.07
N GLY A 245 22.33 16.63 6.32
CA GLY A 245 22.17 16.47 4.87
C GLY A 245 23.46 16.56 4.08
N ASP A 246 24.37 17.48 4.45
CA ASP A 246 25.69 17.61 3.80
C ASP A 246 26.70 16.53 4.19
N LYS A 247 26.45 15.78 5.25
CA LYS A 247 27.39 14.80 5.82
C LYS A 247 27.01 13.35 5.56
N LEU A 248 25.74 13.06 5.56
CA LEU A 248 25.20 11.71 5.42
C LEU A 248 24.23 11.66 4.24
N VAL A 249 24.20 10.54 3.57
CA VAL A 249 23.18 10.27 2.54
C VAL A 249 22.00 9.56 3.20
N ALA A 250 20.77 9.99 2.98
CA ALA A 250 19.57 9.31 3.47
C ALA A 250 18.60 9.05 2.33
N VAL A 251 18.14 7.82 2.22
CA VAL A 251 17.11 7.38 1.26
C VAL A 251 16.02 6.61 1.98
N VAL A 252 14.79 6.79 1.53
CA VAL A 252 13.60 6.28 2.23
C VAL A 252 12.55 5.75 1.27
N PHE A 253 11.42 5.31 1.80
CA PHE A 253 10.20 4.98 1.05
C PHE A 253 9.05 5.86 1.49
N ASP A 254 8.10 6.03 0.56
CA ASP A 254 6.82 6.73 0.71
C ASP A 254 6.95 8.25 0.65
N SER A 255 5.92 9.00 1.07
CA SER A 255 5.83 10.45 0.79
C SER A 255 5.15 11.25 1.90
N ASP A 256 5.32 10.84 3.15
CA ASP A 256 4.77 11.58 4.26
C ASP A 256 5.40 13.00 4.32
N GLU A 257 4.69 13.95 4.91
CA GLU A 257 5.06 15.37 4.86
C GLU A 257 6.48 15.64 5.38
N ALA A 258 6.91 14.92 6.43
CA ALA A 258 8.23 15.09 7.02
C ALA A 258 9.34 14.64 6.05
N GLU A 259 9.17 13.52 5.37
CA GLU A 259 10.11 12.99 4.36
C GLU A 259 10.24 13.96 3.18
N ILE A 260 9.10 14.38 2.63
CA ILE A 260 9.06 15.28 1.46
C ILE A 260 9.68 16.65 1.80
N ASN A 261 9.42 17.19 2.99
CA ASN A 261 10.05 18.43 3.43
C ASN A 261 11.56 18.25 3.63
N ALA A 262 12.01 17.13 4.22
CA ALA A 262 13.43 16.85 4.39
C ALA A 262 14.16 16.69 3.04
N ILE A 263 13.52 16.12 2.02
CA ILE A 263 14.07 16.05 0.65
C ILE A 263 14.13 17.45 0.04
N ARG A 264 13.04 18.21 0.13
CA ARG A 264 12.95 19.58 -0.42
C ARG A 264 14.01 20.52 0.16
N ASP A 265 14.29 20.35 1.45
CA ASP A 265 15.26 21.16 2.19
C ASP A 265 16.71 20.60 2.10
N GLY A 266 16.90 19.45 1.42
CA GLY A 266 18.22 18.86 1.17
C GLY A 266 18.79 18.05 2.36
N PHE A 267 17.97 17.71 3.36
CA PHE A 267 18.39 16.83 4.45
C PHE A 267 18.36 15.36 4.07
N MET A 268 17.54 14.99 3.11
CA MET A 268 17.46 13.64 2.55
C MET A 268 17.64 13.70 1.03
N LEU A 269 18.18 12.61 0.45
CA LEU A 269 18.46 12.52 -0.99
C LEU A 269 17.21 12.20 -1.80
N ALA A 270 16.54 11.14 -1.45
CA ALA A 270 15.47 10.59 -2.26
C ALA A 270 14.51 9.71 -1.47
N THR A 271 13.31 9.57 -1.99
CA THR A 271 12.34 8.55 -1.60
C THR A 271 11.81 7.78 -2.81
N ALA A 272 11.44 6.51 -2.60
CA ALA A 272 10.66 5.71 -3.55
C ALA A 272 9.18 5.79 -3.16
N VAL A 273 8.43 6.62 -3.86
CA VAL A 273 6.99 6.82 -3.62
C VAL A 273 6.20 5.75 -4.36
N GLN A 274 5.48 4.94 -3.63
CA GLN A 274 4.61 3.89 -4.14
C GLN A 274 3.30 4.46 -4.71
N SER A 275 2.44 3.58 -5.25
CA SER A 275 1.13 3.97 -5.77
C SER A 275 -0.03 3.34 -4.98
N PRO A 276 -0.22 3.66 -3.67
CA PRO A 276 -1.30 3.12 -2.87
C PRO A 276 -2.69 3.46 -3.45
N TYR A 277 -2.85 4.65 -4.03
CA TYR A 277 -4.06 5.01 -4.77
C TYR A 277 -4.44 3.97 -5.83
N ASN A 278 -3.49 3.58 -6.69
CA ASN A 278 -3.76 2.58 -7.72
C ASN A 278 -4.03 1.19 -7.13
N MET A 279 -3.37 0.81 -6.03
CA MET A 279 -3.65 -0.47 -5.36
C MET A 279 -5.12 -0.54 -4.92
N GLY A 280 -5.64 0.50 -4.28
CA GLY A 280 -7.04 0.57 -3.85
C GLY A 280 -8.03 0.64 -5.02
N TYR A 281 -7.77 1.51 -6.00
CA TYR A 281 -8.63 1.69 -7.16
C TYR A 281 -8.71 0.41 -8.01
N LEU A 282 -7.57 -0.16 -8.40
CA LEU A 282 -7.49 -1.36 -9.23
C LEU A 282 -7.99 -2.61 -8.49
N GLY A 283 -7.79 -2.67 -7.17
CA GLY A 283 -8.35 -3.73 -6.34
C GLY A 283 -9.89 -3.76 -6.43
N CYS A 284 -10.53 -2.61 -6.27
CA CYS A 284 -11.99 -2.49 -6.41
C CYS A 284 -12.45 -2.75 -7.85
N GLN A 285 -11.72 -2.25 -8.85
CA GLN A 285 -12.00 -2.51 -10.27
C GLN A 285 -11.99 -4.02 -10.58
N THR A 286 -10.99 -4.74 -10.07
CA THR A 286 -10.88 -6.19 -10.27
C THR A 286 -12.08 -6.93 -9.69
N ILE A 287 -12.48 -6.62 -8.45
CA ILE A 287 -13.67 -7.22 -7.85
C ILE A 287 -14.93 -6.92 -8.69
N TYR A 288 -15.10 -5.66 -9.09
CA TYR A 288 -16.22 -5.25 -9.94
C TYR A 288 -16.28 -6.05 -11.25
N ASP A 289 -15.17 -6.17 -11.95
CA ASP A 289 -15.09 -6.88 -13.23
C ASP A 289 -15.38 -8.38 -13.09
N LEU A 290 -14.91 -8.99 -12.01
CA LEU A 290 -15.23 -10.40 -11.68
C LEU A 290 -16.72 -10.60 -11.41
N VAL A 291 -17.33 -9.74 -10.58
CA VAL A 291 -18.75 -9.83 -10.21
C VAL A 291 -19.65 -9.58 -11.41
N LYS A 292 -19.29 -8.62 -12.28
CA LYS A 292 -20.01 -8.36 -13.54
C LYS A 292 -19.81 -9.42 -14.61
N GLY A 293 -18.83 -10.32 -14.43
CA GLY A 293 -18.47 -11.33 -15.43
C GLY A 293 -17.73 -10.76 -16.65
N ASN A 294 -17.13 -9.57 -16.51
CA ASN A 294 -16.29 -8.95 -17.54
C ASN A 294 -14.96 -9.70 -17.72
N THR A 295 -14.44 -10.25 -16.62
CA THR A 295 -13.19 -11.00 -16.53
C THR A 295 -13.35 -12.24 -15.63
N LYS A 296 -12.34 -13.08 -15.58
CA LYS A 296 -12.26 -14.22 -14.67
C LYS A 296 -10.97 -14.13 -13.85
N ALA A 297 -10.92 -14.80 -12.71
CA ALA A 297 -9.74 -14.83 -11.85
C ALA A 297 -8.49 -15.37 -12.58
N GLU A 298 -8.67 -16.30 -13.52
CA GLU A 298 -7.61 -16.88 -14.34
C GLU A 298 -7.00 -15.92 -15.39
N ASP A 299 -7.67 -14.80 -15.66
CA ASP A 299 -7.20 -13.78 -16.61
C ASP A 299 -6.16 -12.83 -15.98
N TYR A 300 -6.01 -12.85 -14.64
CA TYR A 300 -5.08 -11.99 -13.91
C TYR A 300 -3.75 -12.71 -13.61
N GLU A 301 -2.65 -12.01 -13.80
CA GLU A 301 -1.37 -12.44 -13.24
C GLU A 301 -1.40 -12.37 -11.72
N LYS A 302 -0.64 -13.25 -11.05
CA LYS A 302 -0.64 -13.30 -9.57
C LYS A 302 -0.06 -12.05 -8.93
N PHE A 303 0.83 -11.36 -9.63
CA PHE A 303 1.44 -10.11 -9.19
C PHE A 303 1.35 -9.08 -10.31
N ILE A 304 0.87 -7.89 -9.98
CA ILE A 304 0.83 -6.73 -10.87
C ILE A 304 1.55 -5.58 -10.18
N ASP A 305 2.69 -5.18 -10.75
CA ASP A 305 3.47 -4.05 -10.25
C ASP A 305 2.70 -2.74 -10.47
N THR A 306 2.42 -2.01 -9.41
CA THR A 306 1.82 -0.67 -9.46
C THR A 306 2.87 0.44 -9.64
N GLY A 307 4.15 0.07 -9.65
CA GLY A 307 5.29 0.97 -9.81
C GLY A 307 5.68 1.72 -8.55
N ALA A 308 6.86 2.32 -8.62
CA ALA A 308 7.33 3.33 -7.69
C ALA A 308 7.93 4.51 -8.46
N THR A 309 7.71 5.72 -7.96
CA THR A 309 8.31 6.94 -8.53
C THR A 309 9.41 7.42 -7.60
N ILE A 310 10.61 7.59 -8.14
CA ILE A 310 11.71 8.18 -7.38
C ILE A 310 11.54 9.70 -7.31
N VAL A 311 11.42 10.20 -6.08
CA VAL A 311 11.34 11.63 -5.78
C VAL A 311 12.65 12.07 -5.14
N THR A 312 13.25 13.13 -5.67
CA THR A 312 14.54 13.68 -5.26
C THR A 312 14.42 15.20 -5.08
N THR A 313 15.46 15.86 -4.60
CA THR A 313 15.55 17.34 -4.55
C THR A 313 15.36 17.99 -5.92
N GLU A 314 15.61 17.26 -7.03
CA GLU A 314 15.53 17.81 -8.38
C GLU A 314 14.09 17.88 -8.90
N ASN A 315 13.21 16.92 -8.52
CA ASN A 315 11.84 16.79 -9.05
C ASN A 315 10.72 16.98 -8.00
N VAL A 316 11.04 17.05 -6.71
CA VAL A 316 10.05 17.14 -5.62
C VAL A 316 9.07 18.31 -5.73
N ASN A 317 9.42 19.35 -6.48
CA ASN A 317 8.60 20.54 -6.71
C ASN A 317 7.92 20.55 -8.10
N ASP A 318 8.08 19.53 -8.91
CA ASP A 318 7.48 19.46 -10.25
C ASP A 318 5.96 19.25 -10.14
N GLU A 319 5.20 19.91 -11.02
CA GLU A 319 3.73 19.83 -11.03
C GLU A 319 3.24 18.36 -11.23
N GLU A 320 4.00 17.57 -11.98
CA GLU A 320 3.70 16.15 -12.23
C GLU A 320 3.84 15.29 -10.97
N MET A 321 4.61 15.73 -9.97
CA MET A 321 4.79 15.01 -8.71
C MET A 321 3.67 15.25 -7.70
N ILE A 322 2.82 16.25 -7.87
CA ILE A 322 1.79 16.62 -6.89
C ILE A 322 0.89 15.41 -6.55
N GLY A 323 0.31 14.79 -7.57
CA GLY A 323 -0.59 13.64 -7.35
C GLY A 323 0.15 12.34 -6.97
N VAL A 324 1.46 12.27 -7.18
CA VAL A 324 2.32 11.15 -6.76
C VAL A 324 2.64 11.28 -5.27
N ILE A 325 3.09 12.47 -4.85
CA ILE A 325 3.49 12.78 -3.47
C ILE A 325 2.27 12.86 -2.54
N ASP A 326 1.18 13.45 -3.03
CA ASP A 326 -0.04 13.67 -2.26
C ASP A 326 -1.29 13.22 -3.04
N PRO A 327 -1.61 11.90 -3.03
CA PRO A 327 -2.81 11.35 -3.64
C PRO A 327 -4.13 11.88 -3.06
N PHE A 328 -4.14 12.57 -1.90
CA PHE A 328 -5.34 13.25 -1.39
C PHE A 328 -5.83 14.36 -2.34
N THR A 329 -4.93 14.91 -3.16
CA THR A 329 -5.29 15.87 -4.22
C THR A 329 -6.12 15.25 -5.34
N LEU A 330 -6.14 13.92 -5.47
CA LEU A 330 -6.92 13.17 -6.45
C LEU A 330 -8.36 12.86 -6.00
N LYS A 331 -8.71 13.21 -4.77
CA LYS A 331 -10.02 12.90 -4.16
C LYS A 331 -11.19 13.52 -4.94
N LYS A 332 -12.22 12.70 -5.27
CA LYS A 332 -13.39 13.08 -6.06
C LYS A 332 -14.71 13.15 -5.28
N TYR A 333 -14.74 12.65 -4.05
CA TYR A 333 -15.91 12.55 -3.15
C TYR A 333 -15.83 13.54 -2.01
#